data_94c6178dbe02805cfbfe1ccb5c3673fa
#
_entry.id   94c6178dbe02805cfbfe1ccb5c3673fa
#
_cell.length_a   1.000
_cell.length_b   1.000
_cell.length_c   1.000
_cell.angle_alpha   90.00
_cell.angle_beta   90.00
_cell.angle_gamma   90.00
#
_symmetry.space_group_name_H-M   'P 1'
#
loop_
_entity.id
_entity.type
_entity.pdbx_description
1 polymer ?
#
loop_
_entity_poly.entity_id
_entity_poly.type
_entity_poly.pdbx_seq_one_letter_code
_entity_poly.pdbx_strand_id
1 'polypeptide(L)'
;MADDFCDKMKKYIPNVYQLKVEGAEGDDLIAVLTKWLTPANEVICVSTDRDFYQLLKYDGYKQYHPIKRQYVQVINPERYLLEKIVVGDKGDGIPHVKPKVSVKTAADIVEAGLDDWLRNESQQIRDNFERNKLLIDFDCIPIPVQTRIMEEFKKLRFSSMSMRDMSEFLMAVGLANKFDKIPEYANTFIKMERIDV
;
A
#
# COMPACT_ATOMS: atom_id res chain seq x y z
N MET A 1 -23.70 -0.05 0.04
CA MET A 1 -23.25 0.64 -1.23
C MET A 1 -21.86 0.17 -1.65
N ALA A 2 -20.83 0.23 -0.79
CA ALA A 2 -19.49 -0.30 -1.13
C ALA A 2 -19.50 -1.81 -1.37
N ASP A 3 -20.13 -2.59 -0.51
CA ASP A 3 -20.23 -4.06 -0.65
C ASP A 3 -20.96 -4.48 -1.93
N ASP A 4 -22.06 -3.82 -2.28
CA ASP A 4 -22.78 -4.06 -3.54
C ASP A 4 -21.92 -3.78 -4.79
N PHE A 5 -21.09 -2.73 -4.75
CA PHE A 5 -20.15 -2.45 -5.83
C PHE A 5 -19.06 -3.51 -5.93
N CYS A 6 -18.48 -3.91 -4.80
CA CYS A 6 -17.46 -4.96 -4.75
C CYS A 6 -18.01 -6.31 -5.23
N ASP A 7 -19.27 -6.66 -4.90
CA ASP A 7 -19.92 -7.89 -5.37
C ASP A 7 -20.16 -7.86 -6.88
N LYS A 8 -20.54 -6.70 -7.43
CA LYS A 8 -20.67 -6.52 -8.89
C LYS A 8 -19.29 -6.60 -9.58
N MET A 9 -18.25 -6.01 -8.99
CA MET A 9 -16.87 -6.14 -9.51
C MET A 9 -16.47 -7.61 -9.59
N LYS A 10 -16.60 -8.38 -8.51
CA LYS A 10 -16.27 -9.82 -8.49
C LYS A 10 -17.06 -10.63 -9.51
N LYS A 11 -18.34 -10.30 -9.71
CA LYS A 11 -19.22 -11.03 -10.60
C LYS A 11 -18.90 -10.81 -12.08
N TYR A 12 -18.56 -9.59 -12.46
CA TYR A 12 -18.47 -9.20 -13.87
C TYR A 12 -17.05 -8.90 -14.35
N ILE A 13 -16.09 -8.69 -13.43
CA ILE A 13 -14.70 -8.40 -13.78
C ILE A 13 -13.80 -9.49 -13.19
N PRO A 14 -13.59 -10.58 -13.95
CA PRO A 14 -12.95 -11.80 -13.42
C PRO A 14 -11.47 -11.67 -13.05
N ASN A 15 -10.81 -10.58 -13.44
CA ASN A 15 -9.43 -10.26 -13.08
C ASN A 15 -9.31 -9.14 -12.01
N VAL A 16 -10.41 -8.79 -11.35
CA VAL A 16 -10.42 -7.91 -10.19
C VAL A 16 -10.72 -8.72 -8.93
N TYR A 17 -9.86 -8.60 -7.94
CA TYR A 17 -9.93 -9.38 -6.71
C TYR A 17 -10.09 -8.48 -5.52
N GLN A 18 -10.94 -8.90 -4.60
CA GLN A 18 -11.02 -8.34 -3.27
C GLN A 18 -10.31 -9.28 -2.31
N LEU A 19 -9.23 -8.82 -1.72
CA LEU A 19 -8.53 -9.54 -0.67
C LEU A 19 -8.91 -8.97 0.69
N LYS A 20 -9.35 -9.85 1.58
CA LYS A 20 -9.65 -9.52 2.98
C LYS A 20 -9.09 -10.63 3.84
N VAL A 21 -8.25 -10.27 4.80
CA VAL A 21 -7.57 -11.21 5.68
C VAL A 21 -7.90 -10.85 7.12
N GLU A 22 -8.38 -11.82 7.89
CA GLU A 22 -8.71 -11.61 9.30
C GLU A 22 -7.46 -11.29 10.10
N GLY A 23 -7.52 -10.20 10.89
CA GLY A 23 -6.41 -9.72 11.71
C GLY A 23 -5.29 -9.06 10.92
N ALA A 24 -5.56 -8.61 9.69
CA ALA A 24 -4.70 -7.74 8.90
C ALA A 24 -5.47 -6.51 8.44
N GLU A 25 -4.82 -5.37 8.40
CA GLU A 25 -5.34 -4.13 7.84
C GLU A 25 -5.05 -4.05 6.33
N GLY A 26 -5.71 -3.12 5.63
CA GLY A 26 -5.48 -2.92 4.19
C GLY A 26 -4.02 -2.61 3.85
N ASP A 27 -3.37 -1.87 4.73
CA ASP A 27 -1.98 -1.43 4.57
C ASP A 27 -1.01 -2.59 4.72
N ASP A 28 -1.28 -3.53 5.65
CA ASP A 28 -0.52 -4.78 5.78
C ASP A 28 -0.56 -5.59 4.48
N LEU A 29 -1.76 -5.69 3.87
CA LEU A 29 -1.93 -6.42 2.62
C LEU A 29 -1.09 -5.80 1.50
N ILE A 30 -1.17 -4.46 1.34
CA ILE A 30 -0.43 -3.73 0.31
C ILE A 30 1.07 -3.89 0.53
N ALA A 31 1.54 -3.74 1.78
CA ALA A 31 2.95 -3.84 2.11
C ALA A 31 3.52 -5.23 1.85
N VAL A 32 2.86 -6.27 2.36
CA VAL A 32 3.29 -7.67 2.20
C VAL A 32 3.27 -8.09 0.74
N LEU A 33 2.20 -7.78 0.01
CA LEU A 33 2.11 -8.12 -1.41
C LEU A 33 3.13 -7.36 -2.25
N THR A 34 3.37 -6.09 -1.95
CA THR A 34 4.42 -5.31 -2.64
C THR A 34 5.77 -5.98 -2.47
N LYS A 35 6.18 -6.24 -1.24
CA LYS A 35 7.48 -6.87 -0.93
C LYS A 35 7.66 -8.21 -1.65
N TRP A 36 6.59 -8.98 -1.77
CA TRP A 36 6.64 -10.32 -2.34
C TRP A 36 6.56 -10.33 -3.87
N LEU A 37 5.81 -9.39 -4.47
CA LEU A 37 5.57 -9.37 -5.92
C LEU A 37 6.64 -8.60 -6.69
N THR A 38 7.22 -7.53 -6.13
CA THR A 38 8.17 -6.65 -6.84
C THR A 38 9.43 -7.33 -7.38
N PRO A 39 9.97 -8.42 -6.81
CA PRO A 39 11.11 -9.10 -7.41
C PRO A 39 10.89 -9.64 -8.83
N ALA A 40 9.64 -9.89 -9.22
CA ALA A 40 9.29 -10.45 -10.53
C ALA A 40 8.25 -9.61 -11.30
N ASN A 41 7.66 -8.59 -10.67
CA ASN A 41 6.53 -7.85 -11.24
C ASN A 41 6.67 -6.34 -11.02
N GLU A 42 6.08 -5.55 -11.92
CA GLU A 42 5.78 -4.15 -11.64
C GLU A 42 4.48 -4.08 -10.79
N VAL A 43 4.56 -3.43 -9.64
CA VAL A 43 3.44 -3.23 -8.71
C VAL A 43 3.06 -1.76 -8.69
N ILE A 44 1.82 -1.45 -9.03
CA ILE A 44 1.30 -0.08 -8.99
C ILE A 44 0.22 0.03 -7.91
N CYS A 45 0.53 0.74 -6.83
CA CYS A 45 -0.45 1.09 -5.80
C CYS A 45 -1.15 2.40 -6.17
N VAL A 46 -2.48 2.38 -6.26
CA VAL A 46 -3.29 3.59 -6.50
C VAL A 46 -3.81 4.09 -5.17
N SER A 47 -3.11 5.04 -4.56
CA SER A 47 -3.45 5.56 -3.22
C SER A 47 -2.97 7.00 -3.03
N THR A 48 -3.68 7.75 -2.17
CA THR A 48 -3.25 9.06 -1.67
C THR A 48 -2.43 8.96 -0.39
N ASP A 49 -2.39 7.77 0.21
CA ASP A 49 -1.77 7.52 1.49
C ASP A 49 -0.24 7.67 1.41
N ARG A 50 0.31 8.38 2.38
CA ARG A 50 1.74 8.63 2.48
C ARG A 50 2.49 7.52 3.18
N ASP A 51 1.81 6.61 3.85
CA ASP A 51 2.43 5.49 4.54
C ASP A 51 3.08 4.54 3.55
N PHE A 52 2.51 4.44 2.36
CA PHE A 52 3.08 3.66 1.26
C PHE A 52 4.34 4.28 0.63
N TYR A 53 4.75 5.51 1.01
CA TYR A 53 6.00 6.10 0.51
C TYR A 53 7.24 5.28 0.91
N GLN A 54 7.20 4.59 2.04
CA GLN A 54 8.26 3.68 2.45
C GLN A 54 8.44 2.47 1.50
N LEU A 55 7.38 2.11 0.74
CA LEU A 55 7.43 1.01 -0.23
C LEU A 55 8.16 1.39 -1.52
N LEU A 56 8.40 2.69 -1.76
CA LEU A 56 9.20 3.16 -2.90
C LEU A 56 10.68 2.74 -2.82
N LYS A 57 11.10 2.09 -1.72
CA LYS A 57 12.40 1.42 -1.59
C LYS A 57 12.51 0.14 -2.44
N TYR A 58 11.38 -0.46 -2.85
CA TYR A 58 11.38 -1.66 -3.66
C TYR A 58 11.43 -1.32 -5.15
N ASP A 59 12.42 -1.85 -5.85
CA ASP A 59 12.45 -1.80 -7.32
C ASP A 59 11.20 -2.49 -7.89
N GLY A 60 10.58 -1.86 -8.88
CA GLY A 60 9.32 -2.36 -9.46
C GLY A 60 8.05 -1.89 -8.74
N TYR A 61 8.13 -1.20 -7.59
CA TYR A 61 6.98 -0.56 -6.98
C TYR A 61 6.81 0.89 -7.43
N LYS A 62 5.56 1.26 -7.74
CA LYS A 62 5.16 2.63 -8.05
C LYS A 62 3.88 2.99 -7.30
N GLN A 63 3.80 4.21 -6.80
CA GLN A 63 2.54 4.73 -6.26
C GLN A 63 1.97 5.79 -7.19
N TYR A 64 0.73 5.59 -7.62
CA TYR A 64 -0.03 6.57 -8.39
C TYR A 64 -1.00 7.33 -7.48
N HIS A 65 -0.88 8.65 -7.47
CA HIS A 65 -1.77 9.52 -6.68
C HIS A 65 -2.99 9.92 -7.54
N PRO A 66 -4.18 9.34 -7.31
CA PRO A 66 -5.32 9.49 -8.24
C PRO A 66 -5.85 10.92 -8.33
N ILE A 67 -5.78 11.71 -7.26
CA ILE A 67 -6.26 13.10 -7.26
C ILE A 67 -5.28 14.02 -8.02
N LYS A 68 -3.98 13.86 -7.80
CA LYS A 68 -2.94 14.63 -8.52
C LYS A 68 -2.65 14.08 -9.91
N ARG A 69 -3.15 12.89 -10.24
CA ARG A 69 -2.97 12.18 -11.50
C ARG A 69 -1.50 12.04 -11.92
N GLN A 70 -0.64 11.70 -10.97
CA GLN A 70 0.80 11.53 -11.18
C GLN A 70 1.38 10.46 -10.29
N TYR A 71 2.51 9.91 -10.70
CA TYR A 71 3.29 9.02 -9.85
C TYR A 71 4.00 9.82 -8.75
N VAL A 72 4.01 9.22 -7.54
CA VAL A 72 4.70 9.79 -6.39
C VAL A 72 6.20 9.63 -6.57
N GLN A 73 6.93 10.68 -6.19
CA GLN A 73 8.39 10.68 -6.16
C GLN A 73 8.86 10.98 -4.73
N VAL A 74 9.67 10.10 -4.18
CA VAL A 74 10.34 10.29 -2.88
C VAL A 74 11.83 10.03 -3.10
N ILE A 75 12.66 11.01 -2.80
CA ILE A 75 14.11 10.94 -3.07
C ILE A 75 14.77 9.83 -2.24
N ASN A 76 14.37 9.70 -0.98
CA ASN A 76 14.90 8.69 -0.07
C ASN A 76 13.76 8.13 0.80
N PRO A 77 13.15 7.00 0.40
CA PRO A 77 12.07 6.36 1.14
C PRO A 77 12.47 5.88 2.54
N GLU A 78 13.71 5.44 2.72
CA GLU A 78 14.21 4.98 4.03
C GLU A 78 14.34 6.16 5.00
N ARG A 79 14.92 7.28 4.52
CA ARG A 79 14.97 8.52 5.32
C ARG A 79 13.57 8.99 5.69
N TYR A 80 12.64 8.99 4.74
CA TYR A 80 11.24 9.34 5.00
C TYR A 80 10.63 8.50 6.12
N LEU A 81 10.85 7.17 6.09
CA LEU A 81 10.38 6.25 7.12
C LEU A 81 10.96 6.59 8.49
N LEU A 82 12.28 6.82 8.58
CA LEU A 82 12.95 7.15 9.85
C LEU A 82 12.43 8.48 10.43
N GLU A 83 12.26 9.49 9.59
CA GLU A 83 11.68 10.78 9.99
C GLU A 83 10.24 10.59 10.52
N LYS A 84 9.43 9.74 9.85
CA LYS A 84 8.07 9.43 10.29
C LYS A 84 8.05 8.69 11.62
N ILE A 85 8.93 7.72 11.85
CA ILE A 85 9.06 7.01 13.13
C ILE A 85 9.37 8.00 14.27
N VAL A 86 10.28 8.94 14.05
CA VAL A 86 10.67 9.95 15.04
C VAL A 86 9.52 10.90 15.34
N VAL A 87 8.79 11.35 14.30
CA VAL A 87 7.64 12.24 14.45
C VAL A 87 6.41 11.50 15.00
N GLY A 88 6.26 10.21 14.73
CA GLY A 88 5.02 9.49 14.97
C GLY A 88 3.93 9.81 13.95
N ASP A 89 2.72 9.31 14.20
CA ASP A 89 1.54 9.59 13.39
C ASP A 89 0.36 10.01 14.27
N LYS A 90 -0.01 11.27 14.16
CA LYS A 90 -1.12 11.81 14.97
C LYS A 90 -2.48 11.27 14.51
N GLY A 91 -2.62 10.91 13.22
CA GLY A 91 -3.84 10.34 12.66
C GLY A 91 -4.16 8.99 13.30
N ASP A 92 -3.12 8.18 13.50
CA ASP A 92 -3.20 6.84 14.09
C ASP A 92 -2.96 6.83 15.60
N GLY A 93 -2.85 8.03 16.21
CA GLY A 93 -2.63 8.16 17.64
C GLY A 93 -1.21 7.79 18.10
N ILE A 94 -0.24 7.71 17.18
CA ILE A 94 1.16 7.38 17.49
C ILE A 94 1.90 8.67 17.89
N PRO A 95 2.31 8.82 19.16
CA PRO A 95 2.94 10.07 19.61
C PRO A 95 4.38 10.20 19.11
N HIS A 96 4.89 11.44 19.15
CA HIS A 96 6.32 11.71 18.93
C HIS A 96 7.21 10.88 19.88
N VAL A 97 8.38 10.50 19.43
CA VAL A 97 9.36 9.79 20.31
C VAL A 97 9.81 10.66 21.47
N LYS A 98 9.85 11.97 21.28
CA LYS A 98 10.22 12.97 22.29
C LYS A 98 9.28 14.19 22.21
N PRO A 99 8.89 14.81 23.32
CA PRO A 99 8.04 16.01 23.29
C PRO A 99 8.62 17.11 22.39
N LYS A 100 7.74 17.78 21.65
CA LYS A 100 8.07 18.93 20.78
C LYS A 100 8.98 18.61 19.57
N VAL A 101 9.13 17.35 19.18
CA VAL A 101 9.80 17.04 17.91
C VAL A 101 8.92 17.49 16.75
N SER A 102 9.44 18.37 15.91
CA SER A 102 8.81 18.77 14.66
C SER A 102 9.32 17.91 13.50
N VAL A 103 8.64 17.96 12.35
CA VAL A 103 9.12 17.31 11.11
C VAL A 103 10.54 17.79 10.76
N LYS A 104 10.82 19.10 10.89
CA LYS A 104 12.16 19.63 10.66
C LYS A 104 13.19 19.08 11.64
N THR A 105 12.84 19.01 12.92
CA THR A 105 13.74 18.45 13.95
C THR A 105 14.02 16.97 13.67
N ALA A 106 13.03 16.18 13.24
CA ALA A 106 13.21 14.79 12.87
C ALA A 106 14.16 14.63 11.66
N ALA A 107 13.98 15.49 10.64
CA ALA A 107 14.88 15.50 9.50
C ALA A 107 16.33 15.82 9.89
N ASP A 108 16.52 16.81 10.76
CA ASP A 108 17.86 17.18 11.28
C ASP A 108 18.49 16.02 12.09
N ILE A 109 17.71 15.31 12.92
CA ILE A 109 18.16 14.15 13.70
C ILE A 109 18.59 13.01 12.77
N VAL A 110 17.78 12.68 11.78
CA VAL A 110 18.07 11.57 10.84
C VAL A 110 19.29 11.90 9.99
N GLU A 111 19.42 13.14 9.56
CA GLU A 111 20.57 13.60 8.77
C GLU A 111 21.87 13.61 9.58
N ALA A 112 21.81 14.00 10.84
CA ALA A 112 22.99 14.02 11.74
C ALA A 112 23.42 12.62 12.21
N GLY A 113 22.59 11.60 12.05
CA GLY A 113 22.85 10.23 12.47
C GLY A 113 21.95 9.78 13.62
N LEU A 114 20.85 9.11 13.23
CA LEU A 114 19.81 8.65 14.14
C LEU A 114 20.34 7.71 15.25
N ASP A 115 21.24 6.78 14.92
CA ASP A 115 21.79 5.81 15.87
C ASP A 115 22.64 6.49 16.96
N ASP A 116 23.42 7.49 16.57
CA ASP A 116 24.22 8.27 17.52
C ASP A 116 23.32 9.12 18.41
N TRP A 117 22.26 9.70 17.84
CA TRP A 117 21.28 10.44 18.62
C TRP A 117 20.58 9.53 19.64
N LEU A 118 20.09 8.36 19.23
CA LEU A 118 19.42 7.41 20.12
C LEU A 118 20.33 6.92 21.25
N ARG A 119 21.62 6.71 21.00
CA ARG A 119 22.60 6.32 22.03
C ARG A 119 22.73 7.36 23.15
N ASN A 120 22.57 8.64 22.82
CA ASN A 120 22.68 9.75 23.76
C ASN A 120 21.36 10.10 24.45
N GLU A 121 20.24 9.48 24.07
CA GLU A 121 18.91 9.75 24.64
C GLU A 121 18.58 8.79 25.79
N SER A 122 17.58 9.14 26.58
CA SER A 122 17.08 8.32 27.68
C SER A 122 16.48 6.99 27.18
N GLN A 123 16.42 5.99 28.09
CA GLN A 123 15.77 4.72 27.77
C GLN A 123 14.33 4.91 27.28
N GLN A 124 13.59 5.80 27.93
CA GLN A 124 12.21 6.09 27.54
C GLN A 124 12.08 6.57 26.08
N ILE A 125 13.03 7.34 25.58
CA ILE A 125 13.01 7.83 24.18
C ILE A 125 13.35 6.68 23.22
N ARG A 126 14.29 5.82 23.59
CA ARG A 126 14.58 4.62 22.81
C ARG A 126 13.37 3.68 22.75
N ASP A 127 12.70 3.46 23.88
CA ASP A 127 11.48 2.64 23.93
C ASP A 127 10.35 3.22 23.09
N ASN A 128 10.19 4.56 23.10
CA ASN A 128 9.24 5.25 22.25
C ASN A 128 9.58 5.08 20.76
N PHE A 129 10.86 5.12 20.41
CA PHE A 129 11.31 4.91 19.03
C PHE A 129 11.00 3.47 18.57
N GLU A 130 11.35 2.48 19.37
CA GLU A 130 11.06 1.06 19.04
C GLU A 130 9.56 0.79 18.94
N ARG A 131 8.75 1.37 19.83
CA ARG A 131 7.28 1.29 19.72
C ARG A 131 6.78 1.90 18.41
N ASN A 132 7.22 3.11 18.07
CA ASN A 132 6.78 3.79 16.84
C ASN A 132 7.25 3.01 15.61
N LYS A 133 8.47 2.47 15.62
CA LYS A 133 8.99 1.61 14.56
C LYS A 133 8.10 0.39 14.34
N LEU A 134 7.73 -0.31 15.41
CA LEU A 134 6.85 -1.48 15.32
C LEU A 134 5.47 -1.16 14.75
N LEU A 135 4.99 0.07 14.91
CA LEU A 135 3.66 0.50 14.45
C LEU A 135 3.67 1.13 13.06
N ILE A 136 4.81 1.67 12.61
CA ILE A 136 4.89 2.47 11.37
C ILE A 136 5.64 1.74 10.26
N ASP A 137 6.67 0.95 10.62
CA ASP A 137 7.52 0.27 9.64
C ASP A 137 6.87 -1.04 9.19
N PHE A 138 6.49 -1.11 7.93
CA PHE A 138 5.89 -2.32 7.35
C PHE A 138 6.81 -3.55 7.35
N ASP A 139 8.12 -3.37 7.52
CA ASP A 139 9.01 -4.51 7.72
C ASP A 139 8.82 -5.17 9.10
N CYS A 140 8.15 -4.50 10.03
CA CYS A 140 7.79 -5.02 11.35
C CYS A 140 6.47 -5.81 11.38
N ILE A 141 5.74 -5.92 10.27
CA ILE A 141 4.50 -6.73 10.20
C ILE A 141 4.81 -8.16 10.67
N PRO A 142 4.06 -8.70 11.65
CA PRO A 142 4.35 -10.02 12.21
C PRO A 142 4.30 -11.15 11.17
N ILE A 143 5.25 -12.07 11.21
CA ILE A 143 5.34 -13.21 10.28
C ILE A 143 4.02 -13.99 10.15
N PRO A 144 3.27 -14.27 11.22
CA PRO A 144 1.97 -14.97 11.09
C PRO A 144 0.94 -14.17 10.27
N VAL A 145 0.98 -12.83 10.32
CA VAL A 145 0.11 -11.97 9.50
C VAL A 145 0.54 -12.03 8.03
N GLN A 146 1.85 -11.89 7.76
CA GLN A 146 2.41 -12.02 6.41
C GLN A 146 2.04 -13.37 5.79
N THR A 147 2.19 -14.46 6.55
CA THR A 147 1.86 -15.82 6.08
C THR A 147 0.39 -15.93 5.68
N ARG A 148 -0.54 -15.47 6.53
CA ARG A 148 -1.98 -15.50 6.21
C ARG A 148 -2.32 -14.69 4.97
N ILE A 149 -1.73 -13.51 4.81
CA ILE A 149 -1.92 -12.67 3.62
C ILE A 149 -1.50 -13.45 2.36
N MET A 150 -0.34 -14.09 2.40
CA MET A 150 0.17 -14.86 1.26
C MET A 150 -0.67 -16.10 0.95
N GLU A 151 -1.14 -16.79 1.97
CA GLU A 151 -2.03 -17.95 1.80
C GLU A 151 -3.36 -17.55 1.16
N GLU A 152 -3.97 -16.44 1.58
CA GLU A 152 -5.20 -15.94 0.98
C GLU A 152 -4.97 -15.45 -0.46
N PHE A 153 -3.86 -14.75 -0.71
CA PHE A 153 -3.50 -14.30 -2.05
C PHE A 153 -3.31 -15.49 -3.02
N LYS A 154 -2.65 -16.57 -2.60
CA LYS A 154 -2.43 -17.77 -3.40
C LYS A 154 -3.71 -18.54 -3.76
N LYS A 155 -4.81 -18.32 -3.06
CA LYS A 155 -6.11 -18.89 -3.38
C LYS A 155 -6.80 -18.19 -4.56
N LEU A 156 -6.39 -16.97 -4.90
CA LEU A 156 -6.96 -16.21 -6.01
C LEU A 156 -6.73 -16.97 -7.33
N ARG A 157 -7.75 -16.96 -8.19
CA ARG A 157 -7.71 -17.60 -9.51
C ARG A 157 -7.87 -16.53 -10.56
N PHE A 158 -6.79 -16.29 -11.27
CA PHE A 158 -6.77 -15.30 -12.35
C PHE A 158 -7.45 -15.85 -13.58
N SER A 159 -8.33 -15.05 -14.19
CA SER A 159 -9.03 -15.38 -15.41
C SER A 159 -9.04 -14.18 -16.36
N SER A 160 -9.11 -14.45 -17.65
CA SER A 160 -9.19 -13.39 -18.65
C SER A 160 -10.56 -12.71 -18.62
N MET A 161 -10.60 -11.42 -18.91
CA MET A 161 -11.81 -10.63 -19.05
C MET A 161 -12.18 -10.47 -20.52
N SER A 162 -13.48 -10.51 -20.83
CA SER A 162 -14.00 -10.23 -22.17
C SER A 162 -14.64 -8.84 -22.25
N MET A 163 -14.85 -8.38 -23.50
CA MET A 163 -15.62 -7.15 -23.76
C MET A 163 -17.05 -7.24 -23.24
N ARG A 164 -17.61 -8.45 -23.25
CA ARG A 164 -18.95 -8.73 -22.73
C ARG A 164 -19.01 -8.52 -21.21
N ASP A 165 -18.02 -9.04 -20.48
CA ASP A 165 -17.95 -8.89 -19.02
C ASP A 165 -17.92 -7.42 -18.61
N MET A 166 -17.14 -6.60 -19.33
CA MET A 166 -17.08 -5.14 -19.12
C MET A 166 -18.43 -4.48 -19.42
N SER A 167 -19.12 -4.88 -20.50
CA SER A 167 -20.43 -4.32 -20.84
C SER A 167 -21.47 -4.65 -19.75
N GLU A 168 -21.50 -5.90 -19.30
CA GLU A 168 -22.40 -6.36 -18.24
C GLU A 168 -22.12 -5.64 -16.90
N PHE A 169 -20.84 -5.41 -16.58
CA PHE A 169 -20.46 -4.63 -15.41
C PHE A 169 -20.96 -3.18 -15.49
N LEU A 170 -20.71 -2.47 -16.60
CA LEU A 170 -21.14 -1.08 -16.77
C LEU A 170 -22.66 -0.93 -16.69
N MET A 171 -23.41 -1.90 -17.22
CA MET A 171 -24.88 -1.95 -17.04
C MET A 171 -25.26 -2.14 -15.58
N ALA A 172 -24.64 -3.10 -14.90
CA ALA A 172 -24.96 -3.45 -13.51
C ALA A 172 -24.68 -2.29 -12.53
N VAL A 173 -23.68 -1.45 -12.80
CA VAL A 173 -23.34 -0.28 -11.96
C VAL A 173 -23.97 1.03 -12.44
N GLY A 174 -24.83 0.99 -13.46
CA GLY A 174 -25.55 2.17 -13.97
C GLY A 174 -24.69 3.13 -14.81
N LEU A 175 -23.59 2.65 -15.39
CA LEU A 175 -22.67 3.40 -16.23
C LEU A 175 -22.81 3.09 -17.73
N ALA A 176 -24.02 2.73 -18.18
CA ALA A 176 -24.27 2.43 -19.59
C ALA A 176 -23.91 3.56 -20.56
N ASN A 177 -23.89 4.81 -20.10
CA ASN A 177 -23.44 5.96 -20.86
C ASN A 177 -21.92 5.97 -21.16
N LYS A 178 -21.16 4.98 -20.68
CA LYS A 178 -19.73 4.78 -20.93
C LYS A 178 -19.44 3.64 -21.91
N PHE A 179 -20.42 3.12 -22.61
CA PHE A 179 -20.25 2.03 -23.56
C PHE A 179 -19.30 2.36 -24.73
N ASP A 180 -19.22 3.60 -25.13
CA ASP A 180 -18.24 4.09 -26.10
C ASP A 180 -16.78 3.89 -25.64
N LYS A 181 -16.57 3.77 -24.34
CA LYS A 181 -15.26 3.55 -23.71
C LYS A 181 -14.93 2.07 -23.45
N ILE A 182 -15.84 1.14 -23.74
CA ILE A 182 -15.62 -0.29 -23.48
C ILE A 182 -14.32 -0.81 -24.10
N PRO A 183 -13.98 -0.50 -25.37
CA PRO A 183 -12.74 -1.00 -25.95
C PRO A 183 -11.48 -0.51 -25.20
N GLU A 184 -11.50 0.73 -24.72
CA GLU A 184 -10.41 1.30 -23.94
C GLU A 184 -10.26 0.59 -22.58
N TYR A 185 -11.37 0.42 -21.85
CA TYR A 185 -11.38 -0.23 -20.55
C TYR A 185 -11.04 -1.72 -20.66
N ALA A 186 -11.69 -2.43 -21.58
CA ALA A 186 -11.45 -3.85 -21.79
C ALA A 186 -9.99 -4.14 -22.18
N ASN A 187 -9.41 -3.34 -23.09
CA ASN A 187 -8.00 -3.51 -23.46
C ASN A 187 -7.04 -3.31 -22.29
N THR A 188 -7.37 -2.42 -21.36
CA THR A 188 -6.57 -2.23 -20.14
C THR A 188 -6.61 -3.47 -19.27
N PHE A 189 -7.78 -4.08 -19.05
CA PHE A 189 -7.95 -5.25 -18.20
C PHE A 189 -7.58 -6.58 -18.89
N ILE A 190 -7.78 -6.71 -20.20
CA ILE A 190 -7.44 -7.93 -20.96
C ILE A 190 -5.92 -8.13 -21.02
N LYS A 191 -5.14 -7.05 -21.03
CA LYS A 191 -3.67 -7.11 -21.05
C LYS A 191 -3.03 -7.47 -19.70
N MET A 192 -3.81 -7.61 -18.64
CA MET A 192 -3.31 -8.12 -17.37
C MET A 192 -3.03 -9.60 -17.52
N GLU A 193 -1.77 -9.93 -17.81
CA GLU A 193 -1.29 -11.31 -17.87
C GLU A 193 -1.32 -11.97 -16.49
N ARG A 194 -1.37 -13.28 -16.48
CA ARG A 194 -1.35 -14.10 -15.28
C ARG A 194 -0.10 -13.78 -14.46
N ILE A 195 -0.27 -13.41 -13.21
CA ILE A 195 0.84 -13.36 -12.25
C ILE A 195 1.17 -14.81 -11.92
N ASP A 196 2.33 -15.29 -12.35
CA ASP A 196 2.85 -16.58 -11.91
C ASP A 196 3.37 -16.41 -10.48
N VAL A 197 2.69 -17.08 -9.54
CA VAL A 197 2.89 -17.00 -8.08
C VAL A 197 3.52 -18.29 -7.58
#